data_76b05f3ba13f465ec3f09f798ffd3dd2
#
_entry.id   76b05f3ba13f465ec3f09f798ffd3dd2
#
_cell.length_a   1.000
_cell.length_b   1.000
_cell.length_c   1.000
_cell.angle_alpha   90.00
_cell.angle_beta   90.00
_cell.angle_gamma   90.00
#
_symmetry.space_group_name_H-M   'P 1'
#
loop_
_entity.id
_entity.type
_entity.pdbx_description
1 polymer ?
#
loop_
_entity_poly.entity_id
_entity_poly.type
_entity_poly.pdbx_seq_one_letter_code
_entity_poly.pdbx_strand_id
1 'polypeptide(L)'
;MLVFGFRPAQITRIRLDDIRSTGEALQVTVGKEPLLLPEPLADLATQTAADRSARRMFTPAQDHHWLYPGAQPGTPLSAAALVRRLAAVGVLVSPARTGALTSLSQQLPPPVLADLTGMHLATAVRWRSTVAASNAHYAGLLLASEESPTAVLRTVLSSASSTEPP
;
A
#
# COMPACT_ATOMS: atom_id res chain seq x y z
N MET A 1 -2.40 7.53 -1.40
CA MET A 1 -1.57 7.51 -0.17
C MET A 1 -1.58 6.19 0.57
N LEU A 2 -2.72 5.50 0.74
CA LEU A 2 -2.76 4.15 1.33
C LEU A 2 -1.94 3.12 0.54
N VAL A 3 -1.87 3.25 -0.79
CA VAL A 3 -1.06 2.40 -1.69
C VAL A 3 0.44 2.43 -1.39
N PHE A 4 0.92 3.44 -0.68
CA PHE A 4 2.30 3.53 -0.18
C PHE A 4 2.44 3.07 1.27
N GLY A 5 1.42 2.45 1.84
CA GLY A 5 1.44 1.91 3.20
C GLY A 5 1.39 2.95 4.33
N PHE A 6 1.08 4.22 4.04
CA PHE A 6 0.96 5.25 5.06
C PHE A 6 -0.19 4.99 6.03
N ARG A 7 0.01 5.39 7.28
CA ARG A 7 -1.04 5.33 8.31
C ARG A 7 -2.03 6.47 8.12
N PRO A 8 -3.32 6.29 8.46
CA PRO A 8 -4.31 7.36 8.41
C PRO A 8 -3.87 8.65 9.11
N ALA A 9 -3.19 8.53 10.26
CA ALA A 9 -2.66 9.68 10.98
C ALA A 9 -1.56 10.45 10.23
N GLN A 10 -0.78 9.79 9.37
CA GLN A 10 0.21 10.44 8.51
C GLN A 10 -0.49 11.15 7.35
N ILE A 11 -1.47 10.47 6.72
CA ILE A 11 -2.23 11.01 5.58
C ILE A 11 -2.98 12.28 6.00
N THR A 12 -3.62 12.30 7.16
CA THR A 12 -4.39 13.46 7.63
C THR A 12 -3.51 14.66 7.99
N ARG A 13 -2.22 14.46 8.20
CA ARG A 13 -1.25 15.52 8.52
C ARG A 13 -0.51 16.08 7.32
N ILE A 14 -0.86 15.68 6.12
CA ILE A 14 -0.31 16.26 4.89
C ILE A 14 -0.78 17.72 4.78
N ARG A 15 0.16 18.62 4.56
CA ARG A 15 -0.08 20.04 4.33
C ARG A 15 -0.10 20.33 2.84
N LEU A 16 -0.66 21.46 2.45
CA LEU A 16 -0.59 21.93 1.07
C LEU A 16 0.87 22.21 0.65
N ASP A 17 1.69 22.70 1.57
CA ASP A 17 3.11 22.99 1.34
C ASP A 17 3.97 21.73 1.19
N ASP A 18 3.46 20.57 1.64
CA ASP A 18 4.11 19.26 1.44
C ASP A 18 3.95 18.74 0.01
N ILE A 19 3.07 19.37 -0.79
CA ILE A 19 2.81 19.01 -2.18
C ILE A 19 3.54 20.01 -3.06
N ARG A 20 4.53 19.55 -3.82
CA ARG A 20 5.37 20.39 -4.67
C ARG A 20 5.39 19.85 -6.09
N SER A 21 5.22 20.72 -7.06
CA SER A 21 5.48 20.40 -8.47
C SER A 21 6.94 20.66 -8.78
N THR A 22 7.62 19.67 -9.36
CA THR A 22 9.01 19.77 -9.80
C THR A 22 9.05 19.40 -11.28
N GLY A 23 8.91 20.42 -12.15
CA GLY A 23 8.73 20.19 -13.58
C GLY A 23 7.42 19.46 -13.88
N GLU A 24 7.51 18.31 -14.54
CA GLU A 24 6.34 17.47 -14.88
C GLU A 24 5.91 16.51 -13.76
N ALA A 25 6.68 16.44 -12.66
CA ALA A 25 6.43 15.49 -11.58
C ALA A 25 5.85 16.18 -10.34
N LEU A 26 4.87 15.56 -9.71
CA LEU A 26 4.33 15.95 -8.42
C LEU A 26 4.98 15.14 -7.30
N GLN A 27 5.48 15.85 -6.29
CA GLN A 27 6.06 15.25 -5.10
C GLN A 27 5.20 15.54 -3.87
N VAL A 28 5.12 14.57 -2.97
CA VAL A 28 4.49 14.76 -1.66
C VAL A 28 5.44 14.31 -0.56
N THR A 29 5.62 15.13 0.46
CA THR A 29 6.43 14.79 1.63
C THR A 29 5.52 14.28 2.75
N VAL A 30 5.59 12.99 3.07
CA VAL A 30 4.82 12.38 4.17
C VAL A 30 5.74 11.84 5.27
N GLY A 31 6.94 11.47 4.92
CA GLY A 31 7.99 10.97 5.79
C GLY A 31 9.20 11.91 5.79
N LYS A 32 10.39 11.33 5.74
CA LYS A 32 11.65 12.10 5.65
C LYS A 32 11.94 12.53 4.22
N GLU A 33 11.66 11.65 3.26
CA GLU A 33 11.97 11.85 1.86
C GLU A 33 10.72 12.21 1.05
N PRO A 34 10.84 13.08 0.05
CA PRO A 34 9.75 13.37 -0.86
C PRO A 34 9.45 12.15 -1.72
N LEU A 35 8.17 11.84 -1.86
CA LEU A 35 7.66 10.76 -2.68
C LEU A 35 7.15 11.29 -4.01
N LEU A 36 7.67 10.80 -5.12
CA LEU A 36 7.12 11.04 -6.45
C LEU A 36 5.77 10.33 -6.59
N LEU A 37 4.76 11.10 -6.99
CA LEU A 37 3.44 10.54 -7.29
C LEU A 37 3.37 10.16 -8.76
N PRO A 38 2.99 8.91 -9.10
CA PRO A 38 2.67 8.54 -10.48
C PRO A 38 1.44 9.31 -10.97
N GLU A 39 1.34 9.52 -12.29
CA GLU A 39 0.33 10.34 -12.96
C GLU A 39 -1.08 10.25 -12.40
N PRO A 40 -1.73 9.10 -12.24
CA PRO A 40 -3.11 9.05 -11.75
C PRO A 40 -3.27 9.62 -10.33
N LEU A 41 -2.22 9.53 -9.50
CA LEU A 41 -2.23 10.04 -8.12
C LEU A 41 -1.79 11.51 -8.07
N ALA A 42 -0.94 11.95 -8.98
CA ALA A 42 -0.52 13.33 -9.14
C ALA A 42 -1.73 14.21 -9.51
N ASP A 43 -2.52 13.80 -10.49
CA ASP A 43 -3.74 14.50 -10.89
C ASP A 43 -4.74 14.62 -9.74
N LEU A 44 -5.02 13.51 -9.05
CA LEU A 44 -5.92 13.51 -7.90
C LEU A 44 -5.43 14.39 -6.75
N ALA A 45 -4.13 14.40 -6.50
CA ALA A 45 -3.54 15.25 -5.46
C ALA A 45 -3.63 16.74 -5.84
N THR A 46 -3.34 17.07 -7.09
CA THR A 46 -3.46 18.43 -7.64
C THR A 46 -4.91 18.91 -7.58
N GLN A 47 -5.86 18.09 -8.02
CA GLN A 47 -7.27 18.41 -7.97
C GLN A 47 -7.76 18.61 -6.53
N THR A 48 -7.36 17.74 -5.61
CA THR A 48 -7.69 17.87 -4.18
C THR A 48 -7.13 19.17 -3.59
N ALA A 49 -5.90 19.55 -3.94
CA ALA A 49 -5.28 20.78 -3.49
C ALA A 49 -5.97 22.01 -4.08
N ALA A 50 -6.35 21.97 -5.37
CA ALA A 50 -7.09 23.04 -6.03
C ALA A 50 -8.48 23.26 -5.43
N ASP A 51 -9.26 22.19 -5.24
CA ASP A 51 -10.57 22.23 -4.59
C ASP A 51 -10.47 22.79 -3.17
N ARG A 52 -9.40 22.45 -2.48
CA ARG A 52 -9.13 22.96 -1.15
C ARG A 52 -8.83 24.46 -1.17
N SER A 53 -8.04 24.92 -2.12
CA SER A 53 -7.72 26.33 -2.30
C SER A 53 -8.96 27.15 -2.68
N ALA A 54 -9.81 26.64 -3.57
CA ALA A 54 -11.06 27.28 -3.94
C ALA A 54 -12.00 27.48 -2.75
N ARG A 55 -12.12 26.49 -1.87
CA ARG A 55 -12.94 26.59 -0.65
C ARG A 55 -12.41 27.62 0.36
N ARG A 56 -11.11 27.91 0.34
CA ARG A 56 -10.50 28.96 1.20
C ARG A 56 -11.02 30.36 0.88
N MET A 57 -11.42 30.63 -0.36
CA MET A 57 -11.96 31.94 -0.76
C MET A 57 -13.26 32.31 -0.02
N PHE A 58 -13.98 31.33 0.50
CA PHE A 58 -15.27 31.53 1.18
C PHE A 58 -15.19 31.38 2.72
N THR A 59 -14.01 31.08 3.26
CA THR A 59 -13.82 30.92 4.72
C THR A 59 -12.85 31.98 5.21
N PRO A 60 -13.19 32.78 6.25
CA PRO A 60 -12.27 33.78 6.80
C PRO A 60 -10.94 33.14 7.15
N ALA A 61 -9.89 33.87 6.92
CA ALA A 61 -8.47 33.50 6.92
C ALA A 61 -7.91 32.94 8.23
N GLN A 62 -8.49 31.88 8.75
CA GLN A 62 -7.76 31.00 9.66
C GLN A 62 -7.10 29.94 8.82
N ASP A 63 -5.84 30.13 8.66
CA ASP A 63 -4.91 29.50 7.77
C ASP A 63 -4.86 27.96 7.96
N HIS A 64 -5.67 27.26 7.17
CA HIS A 64 -5.70 25.81 7.23
C HIS A 64 -4.74 25.26 6.18
N HIS A 65 -3.49 25.07 6.57
CA HIS A 65 -2.46 24.46 5.72
C HIS A 65 -2.71 22.95 5.45
N TRP A 66 -3.74 22.35 6.06
CA TRP A 66 -3.98 20.92 5.93
C TRP A 66 -4.66 20.56 4.60
N LEU A 67 -4.14 19.55 3.91
CA LEU A 67 -4.80 18.99 2.71
C LEU A 67 -6.18 18.43 3.08
N TYR A 68 -6.29 17.79 4.24
CA TYR A 68 -7.53 17.25 4.78
C TYR A 68 -7.89 17.98 6.09
N PRO A 69 -8.68 19.06 6.03
CA PRO A 69 -9.06 19.81 7.22
C PRO A 69 -10.07 19.06 8.07
N GLY A 70 -9.96 19.25 9.37
CA GLY A 70 -10.93 18.80 10.36
C GLY A 70 -12.17 19.69 10.46
N ALA A 71 -13.04 19.37 11.41
CA ALA A 71 -14.23 20.17 11.69
C ALA A 71 -13.91 21.46 12.47
N GLN A 72 -12.85 21.44 13.28
CA GLN A 72 -12.39 22.61 14.01
C GLN A 72 -11.38 23.41 13.17
N PRO A 73 -11.45 24.73 13.19
CA PRO A 73 -10.47 25.58 12.51
C PRO A 73 -9.04 25.26 12.94
N GLY A 74 -8.11 25.25 11.96
CA GLY A 74 -6.69 24.99 12.23
C GLY A 74 -6.30 23.53 12.51
N THR A 75 -7.26 22.62 12.63
CA THR A 75 -6.98 21.20 12.92
C THR A 75 -7.06 20.32 11.68
N PRO A 76 -6.23 19.27 11.57
CA PRO A 76 -6.38 18.27 10.53
C PRO A 76 -7.58 17.36 10.79
N LEU A 77 -8.05 16.70 9.74
CA LEU A 77 -9.03 15.62 9.86
C LEU A 77 -8.48 14.55 10.82
N SER A 78 -9.31 14.06 11.75
CA SER A 78 -8.88 12.97 12.62
C SER A 78 -8.71 11.67 11.83
N ALA A 79 -7.73 10.84 12.24
CA ALA A 79 -7.50 9.53 11.63
C ALA A 79 -8.77 8.66 11.64
N ALA A 80 -9.56 8.72 12.72
CA ALA A 80 -10.83 7.99 12.84
C ALA A 80 -11.88 8.50 11.82
N ALA A 81 -11.95 9.81 11.59
CA ALA A 81 -12.86 10.36 10.60
C ALA A 81 -12.45 9.96 9.17
N LEU A 82 -11.14 9.92 8.86
CA LEU A 82 -10.65 9.42 7.58
C LEU A 82 -11.03 7.95 7.38
N VAL A 83 -10.80 7.10 8.39
CA VAL A 83 -11.15 5.67 8.35
C VAL A 83 -12.64 5.47 8.08
N ARG A 84 -13.52 6.22 8.77
CA ARG A 84 -14.98 6.15 8.54
C ARG A 84 -15.37 6.57 7.13
N ARG A 85 -14.77 7.64 6.59
CA ARG A 85 -15.04 8.10 5.22
C ARG A 85 -14.62 7.08 4.18
N LEU A 86 -13.47 6.44 4.37
CA LEU A 86 -12.99 5.37 3.50
C LEU A 86 -13.88 4.13 3.57
N ALA A 87 -14.30 3.74 4.77
CA ALA A 87 -15.23 2.63 4.96
C ALA A 87 -16.58 2.87 4.28
N ALA A 88 -17.08 4.10 4.27
CA ALA A 88 -18.33 4.47 3.60
C ALA A 88 -18.29 4.26 2.07
N VAL A 89 -17.09 4.27 1.46
CA VAL A 89 -16.88 3.98 0.03
C VAL A 89 -16.28 2.58 -0.18
N GLY A 90 -16.39 1.69 0.81
CA GLY A 90 -15.95 0.30 0.71
C GLY A 90 -14.43 0.08 0.88
N VAL A 91 -13.66 1.10 1.26
CA VAL A 91 -12.21 0.96 1.46
C VAL A 91 -11.89 0.66 2.91
N LEU A 92 -11.48 -0.57 3.18
CA LEU A 92 -11.02 -1.00 4.49
C LEU A 92 -9.51 -0.70 4.64
N VAL A 93 -9.19 0.21 5.54
CA VAL A 93 -7.83 0.76 5.70
C VAL A 93 -6.81 -0.31 6.09
N SER A 94 -7.15 -1.22 7.01
CA SER A 94 -6.21 -2.23 7.49
C SER A 94 -5.82 -3.22 6.38
N PRO A 95 -6.73 -3.88 5.67
CA PRO A 95 -6.40 -4.74 4.53
C PRO A 95 -5.67 -4.00 3.41
N ALA A 96 -6.14 -2.80 3.05
CA ALA A 96 -5.52 -2.00 1.99
C ALA A 96 -4.06 -1.66 2.32
N ARG A 97 -3.79 -1.25 3.56
CA ARG A 97 -2.44 -0.95 4.04
C ARG A 97 -1.57 -2.20 4.11
N THR A 98 -2.11 -3.33 4.59
CA THR A 98 -1.40 -4.61 4.63
C THR A 98 -1.00 -5.04 3.23
N GLY A 99 -1.92 -5.03 2.27
CA GLY A 99 -1.63 -5.34 0.88
C GLY A 99 -0.55 -4.45 0.28
N ALA A 100 -0.62 -3.13 0.51
CA ALA A 100 0.38 -2.19 0.04
C ALA A 100 1.77 -2.49 0.64
N LEU A 101 1.87 -2.72 1.95
CA LEU A 101 3.15 -3.05 2.60
C LEU A 101 3.70 -4.41 2.16
N THR A 102 2.84 -5.38 1.91
CA THR A 102 3.23 -6.68 1.32
C THR A 102 3.86 -6.47 -0.05
N SER A 103 3.20 -5.74 -0.93
CA SER A 103 3.71 -5.43 -2.28
C SER A 103 5.02 -4.65 -2.24
N LEU A 104 5.08 -3.57 -1.44
CA LEU A 104 6.28 -2.74 -1.31
C LEU A 104 7.46 -3.51 -0.71
N SER A 105 7.22 -4.40 0.27
CA SER A 105 8.28 -5.20 0.88
C SER A 105 8.88 -6.25 -0.04
N GLN A 106 8.20 -6.62 -1.12
CA GLN A 106 8.75 -7.47 -2.18
C GLN A 106 9.72 -6.69 -3.08
N GLN A 107 9.42 -5.42 -3.33
CA GLN A 107 10.11 -4.59 -4.32
C GLN A 107 11.23 -3.74 -3.71
N LEU A 108 11.08 -3.31 -2.44
CA LEU A 108 11.99 -2.38 -1.79
C LEU A 108 12.84 -3.06 -0.71
N PRO A 109 14.13 -2.68 -0.61
CA PRO A 109 14.95 -3.05 0.54
C PRO A 109 14.36 -2.50 1.85
N PRO A 110 14.52 -3.21 3.00
CA PRO A 110 13.97 -2.77 4.27
C PRO A 110 14.33 -1.35 4.71
N PRO A 111 15.56 -0.85 4.51
CA PRO A 111 15.88 0.54 4.84
C PRO A 111 15.05 1.54 4.03
N VAL A 112 14.89 1.32 2.73
CA VAL A 112 14.11 2.19 1.85
C VAL A 112 12.63 2.16 2.23
N LEU A 113 12.09 0.97 2.53
CA LEU A 113 10.72 0.82 3.02
C LEU A 113 10.50 1.55 4.35
N ALA A 114 11.48 1.49 5.27
CA ALA A 114 11.44 2.17 6.55
C ALA A 114 11.40 3.70 6.38
N ASP A 115 12.27 4.25 5.54
CA ASP A 115 12.34 5.70 5.26
C ASP A 115 11.09 6.20 4.54
N LEU A 116 10.62 5.47 3.52
CA LEU A 116 9.41 5.80 2.78
C LEU A 116 8.18 5.88 3.70
N THR A 117 7.98 4.89 4.54
CA THR A 117 6.76 4.77 5.35
C THR A 117 6.87 5.40 6.73
N GLY A 118 8.06 5.80 7.15
CA GLY A 118 8.36 6.30 8.49
C GLY A 118 8.22 5.22 9.57
N MET A 119 8.38 3.93 9.22
CA MET A 119 8.39 2.85 10.19
C MET A 119 9.82 2.56 10.70
N HIS A 120 9.93 1.90 11.85
CA HIS A 120 11.23 1.46 12.34
C HIS A 120 11.81 0.37 11.44
N LEU A 121 13.14 0.37 11.22
CA LEU A 121 13.85 -0.59 10.37
C LEU A 121 13.53 -2.05 10.73
N ALA A 122 13.50 -2.38 12.03
CA ALA A 122 13.14 -3.74 12.47
C ALA A 122 11.73 -4.17 12.03
N THR A 123 10.80 -3.23 11.90
CA THR A 123 9.46 -3.50 11.39
C THR A 123 9.49 -3.76 9.88
N ALA A 124 10.27 -3.00 9.12
CA ALA A 124 10.45 -3.22 7.69
C ALA A 124 11.12 -4.57 7.39
N VAL A 125 12.14 -4.94 8.18
CA VAL A 125 12.79 -6.28 8.11
C VAL A 125 11.76 -7.38 8.36
N ARG A 126 10.92 -7.23 9.39
CA ARG A 126 9.85 -8.22 9.68
C ARG A 126 8.87 -8.37 8.52
N TRP A 127 8.45 -7.27 7.89
CA TRP A 127 7.60 -7.33 6.71
C TRP A 127 8.25 -8.15 5.59
N ARG A 128 9.51 -7.88 5.30
CA ARG A 128 10.28 -8.61 4.28
C ARG A 128 10.36 -10.10 4.58
N SER A 129 10.70 -10.49 5.82
CA SER A 129 10.82 -11.91 6.20
C SER A 129 9.48 -12.63 6.17
N THR A 130 8.38 -11.99 6.60
CA THR A 130 7.03 -12.58 6.55
C THR A 130 6.61 -12.86 5.10
N VAL A 131 6.86 -11.94 4.18
CA VAL A 131 6.55 -12.11 2.77
C VAL A 131 7.43 -13.19 2.12
N ALA A 132 8.72 -13.22 2.45
CA ALA A 132 9.62 -14.25 1.95
C ALA A 132 9.19 -15.65 2.41
N ALA A 133 8.79 -15.81 3.67
CA ALA A 133 8.29 -17.07 4.20
C ALA A 133 7.00 -17.53 3.50
N SER A 134 6.07 -16.61 3.23
CA SER A 134 4.83 -16.91 2.49
C SER A 134 5.12 -17.38 1.06
N ASN A 135 6.07 -16.73 0.37
CA ASN A 135 6.46 -17.10 -0.99
C ASN A 135 7.15 -18.47 -1.02
N ALA A 136 8.03 -18.76 -0.05
CA ALA A 136 8.69 -20.07 0.06
C ALA A 136 7.68 -21.20 0.34
N HIS A 137 6.70 -20.96 1.19
CA HIS A 137 5.63 -21.91 1.45
C HIS A 137 4.79 -22.19 0.20
N TYR A 138 4.41 -21.14 -0.54
CA TYR A 138 3.67 -21.27 -1.78
C TYR A 138 4.46 -22.02 -2.86
N ALA A 139 5.75 -21.73 -3.02
CA ALA A 139 6.62 -22.45 -3.93
C ALA A 139 6.72 -23.95 -3.57
N GLY A 140 6.82 -24.28 -2.29
CA GLY A 140 6.79 -25.66 -1.81
C GLY A 140 5.50 -26.39 -2.16
N LEU A 141 4.35 -25.73 -2.03
CA LEU A 141 3.05 -26.31 -2.43
C LEU A 141 2.95 -26.55 -3.94
N LEU A 142 3.47 -25.64 -4.76
CA LEU A 142 3.48 -25.83 -6.22
C LEU A 142 4.34 -27.03 -6.61
N LEU A 143 5.55 -27.16 -6.07
CA LEU A 143 6.43 -28.30 -6.34
C LEU A 143 5.78 -29.62 -5.90
N ALA A 144 5.16 -29.65 -4.73
CA ALA A 144 4.44 -30.83 -4.25
C ALA A 144 3.23 -31.20 -5.13
N SER A 145 2.58 -30.21 -5.76
CA SER A 145 1.47 -30.45 -6.68
C SER A 145 1.92 -30.98 -8.06
N GLU A 146 3.13 -30.64 -8.49
CA GLU A 146 3.72 -31.14 -9.74
C GLU A 146 4.23 -32.58 -9.62
N GLU A 147 4.58 -33.05 -8.43
CA GLU A 147 4.98 -34.46 -8.19
C GLU A 147 3.78 -35.42 -8.22
N SER A 148 2.55 -34.97 -7.98
CA SER A 148 1.33 -35.80 -8.01
C SER A 148 1.00 -36.45 -9.37
N PRO A 149 1.14 -35.80 -10.52
CA PRO A 149 0.80 -36.42 -11.81
C PRO A 149 1.72 -37.57 -12.18
N THR A 150 2.97 -37.55 -11.78
CA THR A 150 3.94 -38.59 -12.08
C THR A 150 3.69 -39.87 -11.25
N ALA A 151 3.18 -39.73 -10.03
CA ALA A 151 2.80 -40.85 -9.18
C ALA A 151 1.58 -41.60 -9.74
N VAL A 152 0.59 -40.90 -10.27
CA VAL A 152 -0.61 -41.47 -10.89
C VAL A 152 -0.25 -42.21 -12.19
N LEU A 153 0.62 -41.66 -13.04
CA LEU A 153 1.08 -42.31 -14.26
C LEU A 153 1.88 -43.59 -13.96
N ARG A 154 2.70 -43.58 -12.90
CA ARG A 154 3.48 -44.79 -12.50
C ARG A 154 2.57 -45.90 -12.01
N THR A 155 1.49 -45.56 -11.30
CA THR A 155 0.49 -46.55 -10.82
C THR A 155 -0.32 -47.13 -11.98
N VAL A 156 -0.73 -46.31 -12.95
CA VAL A 156 -1.48 -46.78 -14.14
C VAL A 156 -0.61 -47.65 -15.04
N LEU A 157 0.66 -47.31 -15.25
CA LEU A 157 1.57 -48.13 -16.05
C LEU A 157 1.96 -49.44 -15.36
N SER A 158 2.04 -49.46 -14.02
CA SER A 158 2.30 -50.70 -13.27
C SER A 158 1.12 -51.67 -13.30
N SER A 159 -0.11 -51.16 -13.35
CA SER A 159 -1.31 -52.00 -13.45
C SER A 159 -1.54 -52.58 -14.86
N ALA A 160 -1.01 -51.90 -15.90
CA ALA A 160 -1.14 -52.39 -17.30
C ALA A 160 -0.15 -53.54 -17.64
N SER A 161 0.93 -53.71 -16.86
CA SER A 161 1.94 -54.72 -17.11
C SER A 161 1.60 -56.09 -16.51
N SER A 162 0.50 -56.24 -15.78
CA SER A 162 0.14 -57.46 -15.05
C SER A 162 -0.94 -58.29 -15.74
N THR A 163 -1.31 -57.99 -16.99
CA THR A 163 -2.28 -58.79 -17.74
C THR A 163 -1.55 -59.54 -18.86
N GLU A 164 -0.91 -60.65 -18.50
CA GLU A 164 -0.46 -61.67 -19.43
C GLU A 164 -1.56 -62.72 -19.52
N PRO A 165 -2.06 -63.07 -20.71
CA PRO A 165 -3.11 -64.11 -20.86
C PRO A 165 -2.52 -65.52 -20.88
N PRO A 166 -3.33 -66.57 -20.65
CA PRO A 166 -2.90 -67.92 -20.47
C PRO A 166 -2.44 -68.63 -21.77
#